data_40cf43dc2229e3a7c88a08067b867c7e
#
_entry.id   40cf43dc2229e3a7c88a08067b867c7e
#
_cell.length_a   1.000
_cell.length_b   1.000
_cell.length_c   1.000
_cell.angle_alpha   90.00
_cell.angle_beta   90.00
_cell.angle_gamma   90.00
#
_symmetry.space_group_name_H-M   'P 1'
#
loop_
_entity.id
_entity.type
_entity.pdbx_description
1 polymer ?
#
loop_
_entity_poly.entity_id
_entity_poly.type
_entity_poly.pdbx_seq_one_letter_code
_entity_poly.pdbx_strand_id
1 'polypeptide(L)' 'SIDEALLLGHRIVVIENGLVKAQYQVPETAGERNLLDDWFISLKRDIINNLNITE' A
#
# COMPACT_ATOMS: atom_id res chain seq x y z
N SER A 1 0.93 6.65 7.69
CA SER A 1 -0.03 6.87 6.60
C SER A 1 0.23 5.89 5.45
N ILE A 2 -0.83 5.50 4.78
CA ILE A 2 -0.73 4.57 3.63
C ILE A 2 0.09 5.19 2.51
N ASP A 3 -0.10 6.47 2.24
CA ASP A 3 0.63 7.17 1.18
C ASP A 3 2.13 7.15 1.42
N GLU A 4 2.56 7.44 2.64
CA GLU A 4 3.98 7.40 2.98
C GLU A 4 4.56 6.00 2.86
N ALA A 5 3.82 4.98 3.30
CA ALA A 5 4.26 3.61 3.17
C ALA A 5 4.46 3.20 1.71
N LEU A 6 3.54 3.62 0.83
CA LEU A 6 3.62 3.33 -0.60
C LEU A 6 4.70 4.14 -1.31
N LEU A 7 5.00 5.33 -0.83
CA LEU A 7 6.07 6.15 -1.41
C LEU A 7 7.46 5.66 -1.02
N LEU A 8 7.61 5.12 0.19
CA LEU A 8 8.91 4.81 0.76
C LEU A 8 9.18 3.31 0.91
N GLY A 9 8.15 2.50 1.04
CA GLY A 9 8.30 1.08 1.32
C GLY A 9 8.56 0.24 0.08
N HIS A 10 9.03 -0.97 0.32
CA HIS A 10 9.20 -1.99 -0.72
C HIS A 10 8.13 -3.07 -0.59
N ARG A 11 7.68 -3.31 0.62
CA ARG A 11 6.63 -4.26 0.92
C ARG A 11 5.78 -3.70 2.05
N ILE A 12 4.47 -3.83 1.90
CA ILE A 12 3.51 -3.40 2.90
C ILE A 12 2.93 -4.63 3.57
N VAL A 13 2.96 -4.65 4.90
CA VAL A 13 2.39 -5.74 5.68
C VAL A 13 1.26 -5.19 6.52
N VAL A 14 0.09 -5.79 6.39
CA VAL A 14 -1.08 -5.42 7.19
C VAL A 14 -1.20 -6.41 8.32
N ILE A 15 -1.17 -5.89 9.55
CA ILE A 15 -1.27 -6.70 10.77
C ILE A 15 -2.57 -6.37 11.47
N GLU A 16 -3.28 -7.42 11.88
CA GLU A 16 -4.53 -7.30 12.65
C GLU A 16 -4.54 -8.37 13.73
N ASN A 17 -4.82 -7.97 14.96
CA ASN A 17 -4.85 -8.87 16.12
C ASN A 17 -3.55 -9.66 16.31
N GLY A 18 -2.40 -9.01 16.03
CA GLY A 18 -1.08 -9.63 16.14
C GLY A 18 -0.73 -10.60 15.02
N LEU A 19 -1.56 -10.73 14.01
CA LEU A 19 -1.36 -11.64 12.89
C LEU A 19 -1.25 -10.89 11.57
N VAL A 20 -0.46 -11.43 10.65
CA VAL A 20 -0.36 -10.89 9.30
C VAL A 20 -1.65 -11.19 8.55
N LYS A 21 -2.39 -10.15 8.21
CA LYS A 21 -3.65 -10.25 7.46
C LYS A 21 -3.41 -10.25 5.96
N ALA A 22 -2.46 -9.44 5.49
CA ALA A 22 -2.16 -9.31 4.08
C ALA A 22 -0.76 -8.77 3.89
N GLN A 23 -0.20 -9.05 2.71
CA GLN A 23 1.07 -8.50 2.29
C GLN A 23 0.95 -7.99 0.86
N TYR A 24 1.59 -6.87 0.58
CA TYR A 24 1.60 -6.26 -0.74
C TYR A 24 3.03 -5.93 -1.13
N GLN A 25 3.39 -6.31 -2.35
CA GLN A 25 4.67 -5.93 -2.93
C GLN A 25 4.51 -4.59 -3.65
N VAL A 26 5.34 -3.62 -3.27
CA VAL A 26 5.37 -2.34 -3.99
C VAL A 26 6.19 -2.54 -5.25
N PRO A 27 5.66 -2.21 -6.44
CA PRO A 27 6.40 -2.37 -7.67
C PRO A 27 7.71 -1.59 -7.68
N GLU A 28 8.76 -2.19 -8.23
CA GLU A 28 9.96 -1.46 -8.53
C GLU A 28 9.70 -0.60 -9.76
N THR A 29 9.88 0.71 -9.60
CA THR A 29 9.68 1.65 -10.68
C THR A 29 10.98 2.35 -11.02
N ALA A 30 11.18 2.65 -12.29
CA ALA A 30 12.29 3.47 -12.73
C ALA A 30 11.91 4.93 -12.51
N GLY A 31 12.51 5.57 -11.51
CA GLY A 31 12.27 6.97 -11.21
C GLY A 31 11.37 7.17 -10.00
N GLU A 32 10.80 8.36 -9.89
CA GLU A 32 10.01 8.76 -8.74
C GLU A 32 8.65 8.08 -8.73
N ARG A 33 8.22 7.70 -7.54
CA ARG A 33 6.86 7.24 -7.31
C ARG A 33 5.94 8.44 -7.22
N ASN A 34 4.75 8.32 -7.82
CA ASN A 34 3.78 9.41 -7.87
C ASN A 34 2.43 8.92 -7.35
N LEU A 35 1.77 9.75 -6.55
CA LEU A 35 0.45 9.46 -5.99
C LEU A 35 -0.63 9.22 -7.06
N LEU A 36 -0.38 9.68 -8.29
CA LEU A 36 -1.31 9.54 -9.40
C LEU A 36 -0.99 8.35 -10.30
N ASP A 37 0.07 7.60 -10.03
CA ASP A 37 0.38 6.40 -10.77
C ASP A 37 -0.72 5.36 -10.59
N ASP A 38 -1.07 4.66 -11.66
CA ASP A 38 -2.13 3.66 -11.63
C ASP A 38 -1.88 2.57 -10.58
N TRP A 39 -0.65 2.10 -10.48
CA TRP A 39 -0.28 1.09 -9.50
C TRP A 39 -0.47 1.60 -8.06
N PHE A 40 -0.16 2.89 -7.82
CA PHE A 40 -0.30 3.50 -6.50
C PHE A 40 -1.77 3.55 -6.09
N ILE A 41 -2.62 4.04 -7.00
CA ILE A 41 -4.05 4.16 -6.77
C ILE A 41 -4.69 2.80 -6.51
N SER A 42 -4.36 1.81 -7.34
CA SER A 42 -4.89 0.46 -7.21
C SER A 42 -4.45 -0.20 -5.90
N LEU A 43 -3.18 -0.08 -5.56
CA LEU A 43 -2.64 -0.70 -4.36
C LEU A 43 -3.19 -0.03 -3.10
N LYS A 44 -3.30 1.28 -3.10
CA LYS A 44 -3.92 2.02 -1.99
C LYS A 44 -5.36 1.58 -1.78
N ARG A 45 -6.13 1.43 -2.86
CA ARG A 45 -7.51 0.96 -2.80
C ARG A 45 -7.60 -0.43 -2.18
N ASP A 46 -6.74 -1.35 -2.59
CA ASP A 46 -6.72 -2.71 -2.06
C ASP A 46 -6.40 -2.73 -0.57
N ILE A 47 -5.43 -1.93 -0.15
CA ILE A 47 -5.06 -1.83 1.26
C ILE A 47 -6.22 -1.28 2.09
N ILE A 48 -6.86 -0.21 1.62
CA ILE A 48 -8.00 0.40 2.31
C ILE A 48 -9.15 -0.60 2.44
N ASN A 49 -9.47 -1.32 1.37
CA ASN A 49 -10.51 -2.32 1.38
C ASN A 49 -10.22 -3.44 2.38
N ASN A 50 -8.96 -3.86 2.48
CA ASN A 50 -8.55 -4.91 3.38
C ASN A 50 -8.60 -4.48 4.85
N LEU A 51 -8.35 -3.21 5.10
CA LEU A 51 -8.41 -2.65 6.45
C LEU A 51 -9.83 -2.20 6.85
N ASN A 52 -10.76 -2.17 5.91
CA ASN A 52 -12.10 -1.61 6.12
C ASN A 52 -12.07 -0.14 6.59
N ILE A 53 -11.12 0.61 6.06
CA ILE A 53 -10.96 2.03 6.38
C ILE A 53 -11.67 2.85 5.31
N THR A 54 -12.40 3.88 5.77
CA THR A 54 -12.97 4.90 4.87
C THR A 54 -12.16 6.18 5.02
N GLU A 55 -11.60 6.65 3.95
CA GLU A 55 -10.89 7.93 3.93
C GLU A 55 -11.73 9.05 3.35
#